data_e4d1f19a1b135666293fccf2f3f4eceb
#
_entry.id   e4d1f19a1b135666293fccf2f3f4eceb
#
_cell.length_a   1.000
_cell.length_b   1.000
_cell.length_c   1.000
_cell.angle_alpha   90.00
_cell.angle_beta   90.00
_cell.angle_gamma   90.00
#
_symmetry.space_group_name_H-M   'P 1'
#
loop_
_entity.id
_entity.type
_entity.pdbx_description
1 polymer ?
#
loop_
_entity_poly.entity_id
_entity_poly.type
_entity_poly.pdbx_seq_one_letter_code
_entity_poly.pdbx_strand_id
1 'polypeptide(L)'
;MKRQQRFVEIILLLLLALVVSFWEYRGYRFMQAHPLVNRVYRYQASSAAKAELTSTPNDYQYVVFGAGRYRGKYIRVDNQKQLRRILNHRQAYQAAFDQNGTYYLVRHHQLQLDLGNVPAGESYVQTNKQAWVAQSDRHDLGPTVNDSLKLTSMHATKQAVSCLP
;
A
#
# COMPACT_ATOMS: atom_id res chain seq x y z
N MET A 1 39.07 -20.24 -32.54
CA MET A 1 38.10 -19.11 -32.47
C MET A 1 36.65 -19.54 -32.16
N LYS A 2 36.05 -20.51 -32.86
CA LYS A 2 34.62 -20.92 -32.62
C LYS A 2 34.32 -21.47 -31.21
N ARG A 3 35.31 -22.07 -30.52
CA ARG A 3 35.12 -22.63 -29.16
C ARG A 3 35.04 -21.54 -28.08
N GLN A 4 35.81 -20.48 -28.21
CA GLN A 4 35.77 -19.34 -27.31
C GLN A 4 34.48 -18.52 -27.43
N GLN A 5 33.97 -18.35 -28.67
CA GLN A 5 32.68 -17.66 -28.88
C GLN A 5 31.53 -18.41 -28.22
N ARG A 6 31.46 -19.73 -28.37
CA ARG A 6 30.40 -20.53 -27.67
C ARG A 6 30.48 -20.45 -26.15
N PHE A 7 31.70 -20.36 -25.60
CA PHE A 7 31.90 -20.24 -24.16
C PHE A 7 31.38 -18.89 -23.65
N VAL A 8 31.63 -17.81 -24.39
CA VAL A 8 31.11 -16.45 -24.05
C VAL A 8 29.59 -16.39 -24.16
N GLU A 9 29.01 -17.01 -25.21
CA GLU A 9 27.54 -17.09 -25.37
C GLU A 9 26.89 -17.84 -24.21
N ILE A 10 27.44 -18.94 -23.75
CA ILE A 10 26.90 -19.69 -22.60
C ILE A 10 26.98 -18.88 -21.31
N ILE A 11 28.09 -18.16 -21.06
CA ILE A 11 28.22 -17.31 -19.89
C ILE A 11 27.18 -16.18 -19.92
N LEU A 12 26.95 -15.58 -21.08
CA LEU A 12 26.00 -14.50 -21.26
C LEU A 12 24.56 -14.96 -21.00
N LEU A 13 24.20 -16.16 -21.49
CA LEU A 13 22.90 -16.79 -21.24
C LEU A 13 22.70 -17.13 -19.76
N LEU A 14 23.75 -17.64 -19.08
CA LEU A 14 23.68 -17.89 -17.64
C LEU A 14 23.49 -16.59 -16.82
N LEU A 15 24.20 -15.53 -17.18
CA LEU A 15 24.03 -14.23 -16.54
C LEU A 15 22.63 -13.67 -16.77
N LEU A 16 22.10 -13.77 -17.98
CA LEU A 16 20.73 -13.35 -18.29
C LEU A 16 19.70 -14.13 -17.47
N ALA A 17 19.85 -15.46 -17.39
CA ALA A 17 18.98 -16.31 -16.59
C ALA A 17 19.04 -15.96 -15.10
N LEU A 18 20.22 -15.64 -14.56
CA LEU A 18 20.39 -15.17 -13.17
C LEU A 18 19.69 -13.83 -12.93
N VAL A 19 19.81 -12.89 -13.85
CA VAL A 19 19.13 -11.58 -13.75
C VAL A 19 17.62 -11.76 -13.77
N VAL A 20 17.08 -12.55 -14.71
CA VAL A 20 15.64 -12.83 -14.79
C VAL A 20 15.15 -13.51 -13.52
N SER A 21 15.84 -14.54 -13.04
CA SER A 21 15.49 -15.24 -11.80
C SER A 21 15.54 -14.34 -10.57
N PHE A 22 16.49 -13.41 -10.51
CA PHE A 22 16.58 -12.41 -9.44
C PHE A 22 15.40 -11.42 -9.48
N TRP A 23 14.99 -10.99 -10.67
CA TRP A 23 13.81 -10.10 -10.84
C TRP A 23 12.51 -10.82 -10.47
N GLU A 24 12.33 -12.07 -10.89
CA GLU A 24 11.17 -12.90 -10.52
C GLU A 24 11.14 -13.16 -9.01
N TYR A 25 12.26 -13.51 -8.40
CA TYR A 25 12.35 -13.72 -6.95
C TYR A 25 12.06 -12.46 -6.16
N ARG A 26 12.56 -11.30 -6.62
CA ARG A 26 12.28 -10.00 -6.00
C ARG A 26 10.81 -9.61 -6.16
N GLY A 27 10.24 -9.84 -7.34
CA GLY A 27 8.81 -9.66 -7.60
C GLY A 27 7.92 -10.55 -6.74
N TYR A 28 8.29 -11.82 -6.60
CA TYR A 28 7.60 -12.78 -5.75
C TYR A 28 7.66 -12.40 -4.26
N ARG A 29 8.83 -12.02 -3.75
CA ARG A 29 8.97 -11.49 -2.38
C ARG A 29 8.20 -10.21 -2.16
N PHE A 30 8.20 -9.31 -3.13
CA PHE A 30 7.40 -8.08 -3.09
C PHE A 30 5.91 -8.42 -3.01
N MET A 31 5.44 -9.38 -3.77
CA MET A 31 4.04 -9.81 -3.75
C MET A 31 3.64 -10.49 -2.42
N GLN A 32 4.52 -11.27 -1.81
CA GLN A 32 4.28 -11.83 -0.48
C GLN A 32 4.33 -10.77 0.64
N ALA A 33 5.11 -9.70 0.45
CA ALA A 33 5.21 -8.62 1.41
C ALA A 33 4.00 -7.67 1.41
N HIS A 34 3.10 -7.77 0.41
CA HIS A 34 1.97 -6.86 0.28
C HIS A 34 0.60 -7.57 0.32
N PRO A 35 0.19 -8.11 1.48
CA PRO A 35 -1.09 -8.82 1.61
C PRO A 35 -2.33 -7.91 1.49
N LEU A 36 -2.13 -6.60 1.35
CA LEU A 36 -3.19 -5.59 1.41
C LEU A 36 -3.72 -5.17 0.03
N VAL A 37 -3.29 -5.85 -1.04
CA VAL A 37 -3.68 -5.53 -2.42
C VAL A 37 -5.20 -5.49 -2.57
N ASN A 38 -5.71 -4.41 -3.18
CA ASN A 38 -7.14 -4.17 -3.42
C ASN A 38 -8.02 -4.20 -2.15
N ARG A 39 -7.46 -3.85 -1.00
CA ARG A 39 -8.22 -3.80 0.26
C ARG A 39 -8.52 -2.37 0.66
N VAL A 40 -9.67 -2.20 1.30
CA VAL A 40 -10.12 -0.93 1.83
C VAL A 40 -10.32 -1.09 3.33
N TYR A 41 -9.69 -0.21 4.10
CA TYR A 41 -9.82 -0.15 5.54
C TYR A 41 -10.53 1.13 5.95
N ARG A 42 -11.40 1.04 6.94
CA ARG A 42 -11.99 2.20 7.60
C ARG A 42 -11.10 2.59 8.77
N TYR A 43 -10.75 3.86 8.83
CA TYR A 43 -10.05 4.44 9.97
C TYR A 43 -11.02 4.63 11.13
N GLN A 44 -10.59 4.28 12.32
CA GLN A 44 -11.33 4.47 13.56
C GLN A 44 -10.42 5.10 14.58
N ALA A 45 -10.68 6.35 14.93
CA ALA A 45 -10.01 7.03 16.03
C ALA A 45 -10.37 6.36 17.36
N SER A 46 -9.39 6.25 18.26
CA SER A 46 -9.62 5.81 19.63
C SER A 46 -10.51 6.79 20.38
N SER A 47 -11.14 6.33 21.46
CA SER A 47 -11.98 7.21 22.27
C SER A 47 -11.20 8.35 22.95
N ALA A 48 -9.93 8.15 23.25
CA ALA A 48 -9.04 9.20 23.75
C ALA A 48 -8.75 10.27 22.70
N ALA A 49 -8.51 9.87 21.45
CA ALA A 49 -8.29 10.79 20.35
C ALA A 49 -9.51 11.64 20.01
N LYS A 50 -10.72 11.10 20.19
CA LYS A 50 -11.96 11.86 19.97
C LYS A 50 -12.14 13.04 20.94
N ALA A 51 -11.59 12.95 22.14
CA ALA A 51 -11.67 14.01 23.14
C ALA A 51 -10.70 15.17 22.85
N GLU A 52 -9.57 14.89 22.19
CA GLU A 52 -8.56 15.90 21.84
C GLU A 52 -8.73 16.49 20.43
N LEU A 53 -9.48 15.83 19.55
CA LEU A 53 -9.65 16.16 18.13
C LEU A 53 -10.64 17.31 17.85
N THR A 54 -10.60 18.37 18.61
CA THR A 54 -11.24 19.61 18.16
C THR A 54 -10.44 20.38 17.11
N SER A 55 -9.23 19.92 16.73
CA SER A 55 -8.36 20.72 15.85
C SER A 55 -7.31 19.99 15.01
N THR A 56 -7.39 18.68 14.72
CA THR A 56 -6.39 18.04 13.86
C THR A 56 -6.88 17.65 12.47
N PRO A 57 -6.08 17.88 11.42
CA PRO A 57 -6.49 17.74 10.02
C PRO A 57 -6.51 16.30 9.47
N ASN A 58 -6.70 15.28 10.31
CA ASN A 58 -6.80 13.90 9.86
C ASN A 58 -8.26 13.48 9.59
N ASP A 59 -8.93 14.22 8.71
CA ASP A 59 -10.35 13.97 8.37
C ASP A 59 -10.58 12.77 7.44
N TYR A 60 -9.55 11.95 7.14
CA TYR A 60 -9.78 10.80 6.29
C TYR A 60 -10.50 9.67 7.03
N GLN A 61 -11.48 9.08 6.35
CA GLN A 61 -12.27 7.97 6.90
C GLN A 61 -11.82 6.60 6.36
N TYR A 62 -11.11 6.56 5.25
CA TYR A 62 -10.75 5.33 4.57
C TYR A 62 -9.31 5.34 4.08
N VAL A 63 -8.69 4.17 4.12
CA VAL A 63 -7.40 3.88 3.48
C VAL A 63 -7.63 2.83 2.40
N VAL A 64 -7.25 3.14 1.17
CA VAL A 64 -7.40 2.25 0.01
C VAL A 64 -6.02 1.79 -0.45
N PHE A 65 -5.82 0.49 -0.46
CA PHE A 65 -4.58 -0.11 -0.96
C PHE A 65 -4.71 -0.46 -2.43
N GLY A 66 -3.72 -0.04 -3.22
CA GLY A 66 -3.73 -0.15 -4.66
C GLY A 66 -3.68 -1.58 -5.18
N ALA A 67 -4.20 -1.77 -6.39
CA ALA A 67 -4.17 -3.02 -7.14
C ALA A 67 -3.54 -2.80 -8.52
N GLY A 68 -3.19 -3.88 -9.22
CA GLY A 68 -2.56 -3.80 -10.53
C GLY A 68 -1.23 -3.07 -10.48
N ARG A 69 -1.04 -2.05 -11.31
CA ARG A 69 0.19 -1.23 -11.35
C ARG A 69 0.42 -0.39 -10.09
N TYR A 70 -0.60 -0.22 -9.25
CA TYR A 70 -0.52 0.55 -8.01
C TYR A 70 -0.26 -0.30 -6.77
N ARG A 71 0.14 -1.56 -6.93
CA ARG A 71 0.55 -2.41 -5.81
C ARG A 71 1.66 -1.75 -5.01
N GLY A 72 1.56 -1.81 -3.69
CA GLY A 72 2.51 -1.13 -2.78
C GLY A 72 2.22 0.34 -2.55
N LYS A 73 1.20 0.91 -3.21
CA LYS A 73 0.71 2.26 -2.97
C LYS A 73 -0.60 2.25 -2.20
N TYR A 74 -0.84 3.32 -1.44
CA TYR A 74 -2.12 3.56 -0.79
C TYR A 74 -2.55 5.02 -0.98
N ILE A 75 -3.83 5.28 -0.79
CA ILE A 75 -4.41 6.63 -0.74
C ILE A 75 -5.31 6.74 0.46
N ARG A 76 -5.48 7.97 0.95
CA ARG A 76 -6.44 8.34 1.98
C ARG A 76 -7.66 8.96 1.32
N VAL A 77 -8.85 8.67 1.83
CA VAL A 77 -10.11 9.14 1.28
C VAL A 77 -11.00 9.63 2.41
N ASP A 78 -11.50 10.85 2.29
CA ASP A 78 -12.18 11.57 3.36
C ASP A 78 -13.62 11.09 3.57
N ASN A 79 -14.29 10.65 2.52
CA ASN A 79 -15.70 10.29 2.62
C ASN A 79 -16.11 9.11 1.71
N GLN A 80 -17.24 8.51 2.05
CA GLN A 80 -17.76 7.33 1.35
C GLN A 80 -18.15 7.61 -0.12
N LYS A 81 -18.62 8.81 -0.45
CA LYS A 81 -19.02 9.18 -1.81
C LYS A 81 -17.80 9.19 -2.74
N GLN A 82 -16.72 9.83 -2.30
CA GLN A 82 -15.44 9.83 -3.01
C GLN A 82 -14.86 8.42 -3.14
N LEU A 83 -14.91 7.64 -2.05
CA LEU A 83 -14.49 6.24 -2.05
C LEU A 83 -15.21 5.43 -3.13
N ARG A 84 -16.54 5.46 -3.18
CA ARG A 84 -17.32 4.74 -4.19
C ARG A 84 -16.96 5.17 -5.60
N ARG A 85 -16.75 6.48 -5.84
CA ARG A 85 -16.32 7.00 -7.14
C ARG A 85 -14.97 6.41 -7.55
N ILE A 86 -13.99 6.39 -6.64
CA ILE A 86 -12.65 5.85 -6.90
C ILE A 86 -12.74 4.35 -7.19
N LEU A 87 -13.47 3.58 -6.38
CA LEU A 87 -13.54 2.13 -6.50
C LEU A 87 -14.28 1.63 -7.75
N ASN A 88 -15.16 2.45 -8.33
CA ASN A 88 -16.01 2.04 -9.45
C ASN A 88 -15.57 2.61 -10.81
N HIS A 89 -14.76 3.68 -10.84
CA HIS A 89 -14.41 4.36 -12.09
C HIS A 89 -12.90 4.35 -12.32
N ARG A 90 -12.47 3.79 -13.44
CA ARG A 90 -11.06 3.66 -13.83
C ARG A 90 -10.30 4.99 -13.79
N GLN A 91 -10.83 6.04 -14.42
CA GLN A 91 -10.17 7.34 -14.44
C GLN A 91 -10.01 7.95 -13.05
N ALA A 92 -11.03 7.84 -12.20
CA ALA A 92 -10.98 8.32 -10.82
C ALA A 92 -9.96 7.53 -9.99
N TYR A 93 -9.89 6.20 -10.18
CA TYR A 93 -8.93 5.33 -9.51
C TYR A 93 -7.49 5.69 -9.92
N GLN A 94 -7.24 5.80 -11.22
CA GLN A 94 -5.92 6.16 -11.73
C GLN A 94 -5.48 7.54 -11.26
N ALA A 95 -6.33 8.56 -11.41
CA ALA A 95 -6.04 9.92 -10.97
C ALA A 95 -5.73 9.99 -9.47
N ALA A 96 -6.48 9.28 -8.63
CA ALA A 96 -6.25 9.25 -7.20
C ALA A 96 -4.89 8.66 -6.84
N PHE A 97 -4.49 7.55 -7.46
CA PHE A 97 -3.20 6.91 -7.20
C PHE A 97 -2.00 7.58 -7.88
N ASP A 98 -2.19 8.21 -9.05
CA ASP A 98 -1.12 8.93 -9.74
C ASP A 98 -0.79 10.26 -9.03
N GLN A 99 -1.80 10.96 -8.48
CA GLN A 99 -1.63 12.26 -7.83
C GLN A 99 -1.34 12.15 -6.32
N ASN A 100 -2.01 11.22 -5.63
CA ASN A 100 -2.02 11.15 -4.16
C ASN A 100 -1.50 9.82 -3.60
N GLY A 101 -1.07 8.91 -4.46
CA GLY A 101 -0.63 7.59 -4.02
C GLY A 101 0.73 7.63 -3.33
N THR A 102 0.76 7.21 -2.08
CA THR A 102 1.98 7.05 -1.28
C THR A 102 2.33 5.57 -1.12
N TYR A 103 3.57 5.27 -0.73
CA TYR A 103 4.03 3.88 -0.60
C TYR A 103 3.76 3.34 0.81
N TYR A 104 3.63 2.02 0.92
CA TYR A 104 3.54 1.33 2.19
C TYR A 104 4.44 0.09 2.21
N LEU A 105 4.82 -0.33 3.41
CA LEU A 105 5.62 -1.51 3.64
C LEU A 105 4.97 -2.38 4.71
N VAL A 106 4.94 -3.71 4.48
CA VAL A 106 4.50 -4.68 5.49
C VAL A 106 5.67 -5.59 5.83
N ARG A 107 6.06 -5.65 7.11
CA ARG A 107 7.09 -6.55 7.63
C ARG A 107 6.68 -7.09 8.99
N HIS A 108 6.81 -8.40 9.21
CA HIS A 108 6.59 -9.03 10.52
C HIS A 108 5.30 -8.57 11.24
N HIS A 109 4.18 -8.52 10.52
CA HIS A 109 2.89 -8.02 11.01
C HIS A 109 2.87 -6.53 11.38
N GLN A 110 3.84 -5.77 10.93
CA GLN A 110 3.84 -4.31 11.01
C GLN A 110 3.54 -3.72 9.62
N LEU A 111 2.64 -2.75 9.58
CA LEU A 111 2.31 -1.94 8.42
C LEU A 111 2.88 -0.54 8.65
N GLN A 112 3.75 -0.10 7.77
CA GLN A 112 4.26 1.26 7.76
C GLN A 112 3.70 2.00 6.56
N LEU A 113 3.00 3.10 6.81
CA LEU A 113 2.46 4.00 5.80
C LEU A 113 3.42 5.17 5.63
N ASP A 114 3.97 5.34 4.42
CA ASP A 114 4.83 6.47 4.08
C ASP A 114 3.98 7.73 3.88
N LEU A 115 4.29 8.81 4.57
CA LEU A 115 3.60 10.10 4.48
C LEU A 115 4.23 11.06 3.45
N GLY A 116 5.08 10.55 2.59
CA GLY A 116 5.70 11.28 1.48
C GLY A 116 6.81 12.25 1.91
N ASN A 117 6.50 13.24 2.72
CA ASN A 117 7.46 14.28 3.14
C ASN A 117 7.87 14.20 4.62
N VAL A 118 7.34 13.23 5.35
CA VAL A 118 7.64 13.07 6.78
C VAL A 118 8.54 11.85 6.95
N PRO A 119 9.73 11.99 7.58
CA PRO A 119 10.71 10.90 7.72
C PRO A 119 10.22 9.68 8.52
N ALA A 120 9.07 9.78 9.15
CA ALA A 120 8.45 8.70 9.91
C ALA A 120 6.97 8.62 9.56
N GLY A 121 6.67 7.63 8.75
CA GLY A 121 5.30 7.26 8.44
C GLY A 121 4.56 6.67 9.65
N GLU A 122 3.25 6.56 9.50
CA GLU A 122 2.41 5.90 10.51
C GLU A 122 2.74 4.41 10.58
N SER A 123 2.90 3.89 11.78
CA SER A 123 3.17 2.48 12.04
C SER A 123 1.95 1.82 12.70
N TYR A 124 1.56 0.66 12.18
CA TYR A 124 0.44 -0.14 12.68
C TYR A 124 0.89 -1.59 12.90
N VAL A 125 0.35 -2.23 13.92
CA VAL A 125 0.53 -3.67 14.15
C VAL A 125 -0.74 -4.42 13.87
N GLN A 126 -0.62 -5.56 13.21
CA GLN A 126 -1.73 -6.45 12.95
C GLN A 126 -2.21 -7.13 14.21
N THR A 127 -3.43 -6.84 14.64
CA THR A 127 -4.06 -7.49 15.80
C THR A 127 -4.84 -8.74 15.39
N ASN A 128 -5.38 -8.75 14.17
CA ASN A 128 -6.02 -9.91 13.57
C ASN A 128 -6.05 -9.77 12.04
N LYS A 129 -6.61 -10.76 11.32
CA LYS A 129 -6.69 -10.73 9.85
C LYS A 129 -7.45 -9.53 9.28
N GLN A 130 -8.22 -8.81 10.08
CA GLN A 130 -9.13 -7.74 9.65
C GLN A 130 -8.79 -6.38 10.25
N ALA A 131 -7.84 -6.30 11.18
CA ALA A 131 -7.56 -5.05 11.88
C ALA A 131 -6.07 -4.82 12.13
N TRP A 132 -5.71 -3.55 12.06
CA TRP A 132 -4.39 -3.00 12.37
C TRP A 132 -4.57 -1.90 13.41
N VAL A 133 -3.69 -1.84 14.42
CA VAL A 133 -3.71 -0.84 15.48
C VAL A 133 -2.45 0.00 15.42
N ALA A 134 -2.60 1.30 15.52
CA ALA A 134 -1.49 2.24 15.48
C ALA A 134 -0.57 2.06 16.68
N GLN A 135 0.73 2.08 16.39
CA GLN A 135 1.82 2.10 17.38
C GLN A 135 2.57 3.42 17.25
N SER A 136 1.93 4.53 17.55
CA SER A 136 2.60 5.81 17.47
C SER A 136 3.19 6.19 18.82
N ASP A 137 4.51 6.33 18.89
CA ASP A 137 5.21 7.01 19.97
C ASP A 137 5.34 8.52 19.70
N ARG A 138 4.65 9.07 18.70
CA ARG A 138 4.86 10.44 18.25
C ARG A 138 3.71 11.36 18.60
N HIS A 139 4.05 12.37 19.37
CA HIS A 139 3.16 13.35 19.95
C HIS A 139 2.59 14.40 18.98
N ASP A 140 3.08 14.55 17.73
CA ASP A 140 2.78 15.83 17.07
C ASP A 140 1.90 15.81 15.82
N LEU A 141 1.74 14.74 15.04
CA LEU A 141 0.94 14.75 13.80
C LEU A 141 0.47 13.36 13.31
N GLY A 142 0.53 12.33 14.09
CA GLY A 142 0.16 10.95 13.68
C GLY A 142 -1.10 10.43 14.37
N PRO A 143 -1.58 9.24 13.96
CA PRO A 143 -2.64 8.56 14.69
C PRO A 143 -2.21 8.31 16.13
N THR A 144 -3.09 8.58 17.06
CA THR A 144 -2.86 8.30 18.48
C THR A 144 -2.79 6.79 18.72
N VAL A 145 -2.03 6.40 19.73
CA VAL A 145 -1.99 5.01 20.19
C VAL A 145 -3.40 4.47 20.36
N ASN A 146 -3.68 3.31 19.74
CA ASN A 146 -4.99 2.66 19.67
C ASN A 146 -5.95 3.11 18.53
N ASP A 147 -5.58 4.05 17.68
CA ASP A 147 -6.31 4.23 16.44
C ASP A 147 -6.22 2.96 15.60
N SER A 148 -7.26 2.64 14.87
CA SER A 148 -7.29 1.36 14.16
C SER A 148 -7.78 1.49 12.72
N LEU A 149 -7.24 0.60 11.88
CA LEU A 149 -7.72 0.36 10.53
C LEU A 149 -8.51 -0.95 10.53
N LYS A 150 -9.81 -0.89 10.27
CA LYS A 150 -10.69 -2.07 10.16
C LYS A 150 -11.00 -2.37 8.70
N LEU A 151 -10.79 -3.62 8.28
CA LEU A 151 -11.09 -4.10 6.95
C LEU A 151 -12.58 -3.92 6.65
N THR A 152 -12.88 -3.40 5.45
CA THR A 152 -14.25 -3.32 4.93
C THR A 152 -14.47 -4.41 3.88
N SER A 153 -15.73 -4.66 3.51
CA SER A 153 -16.09 -5.52 2.39
C SER A 153 -15.90 -4.84 1.02
N MET A 154 -15.59 -3.54 1.01
CA MET A 154 -15.38 -2.77 -0.22
C MET A 154 -14.03 -3.07 -0.85
N HIS A 155 -14.01 -3.10 -2.18
CA HIS A 155 -12.81 -3.26 -3.00
C HIS A 155 -13.02 -2.59 -4.36
N ALA A 156 -11.93 -2.27 -5.05
CA ALA A 156 -12.02 -1.73 -6.40
C ALA A 156 -12.56 -2.79 -7.38
N THR A 157 -13.44 -2.37 -8.25
CA THR A 157 -14.00 -3.24 -9.29
C THR A 157 -12.92 -3.65 -10.29
N LYS A 158 -13.11 -4.81 -10.96
CA LYS A 158 -12.20 -5.25 -12.02
C LYS A 158 -12.03 -4.17 -13.10
N GLN A 159 -13.12 -3.47 -13.44
CA GLN A 159 -13.09 -2.37 -14.42
C GLN A 159 -12.24 -1.19 -13.96
N ALA A 160 -12.29 -0.81 -12.68
CA ALA A 160 -11.48 0.27 -12.12
C ALA A 160 -9.99 -0.07 -12.12
N VAL A 161 -9.65 -1.33 -11.88
CA VAL A 161 -8.25 -1.81 -11.72
C VAL A 161 -7.65 -2.27 -13.05
N SER A 162 -8.45 -2.55 -14.09
CA SER A 162 -7.93 -3.04 -15.36
C SER A 162 -6.93 -2.05 -15.98
N CYS A 163 -5.69 -2.50 -16.11
CA CYS A 163 -4.58 -1.73 -16.69
C CYS A 163 -4.40 -2.02 -18.18
N LEU A 164 -5.37 -2.64 -18.83
CA LEU A 164 -5.29 -2.89 -20.27
C LEU A 164 -5.54 -1.60 -21.03
N PRO A 165 -4.68 -1.31 -22.02
CA PRO A 165 -4.87 -0.20 -22.95
C PRO A 165 -6.16 -0.35 -23.73
#